data_25c1433dd60040e20744b8f4ea21deac
#
_entry.id   25c1433dd60040e20744b8f4ea21deac
#
_cell.length_a   1.000
_cell.length_b   1.000
_cell.length_c   1.000
_cell.angle_alpha   90.00
_cell.angle_beta   90.00
_cell.angle_gamma   90.00
#
_symmetry.space_group_name_H-M   'P 1'
#
loop_
_entity.id
_entity.type
_entity.pdbx_description
1 polymer ?
#
loop_
_entity_poly.entity_id
_entity_poly.type
_entity_poly.pdbx_seq_one_letter_code
_entity_poly.pdbx_strand_id
1 'polypeptide(L)'
;MKFGVATVITDESIRPNVLAKALEERGFESLVVAEHSHIPASRATPFPAGGELPREYYRSYDPFVALTAAALATSKLLIGPGVLLLPQRDPIETAKAVSSLDQISAGRLLLGLGLGWNLEEAADHGVEATMRGKLLDEKLAAMKELWANDKAEFHGHYVDFDATYCWPKPVQKPHPKIYFGGFTTATVSRARRHHAGWMPMGVPVADMVPEQLSLIDGATDIPVSIIAPEKVELAVLDAYRQHGAERAFILLSTKPESETLQLLDSIAAFTEIYG
;
A
#
# COMPACT_ATOMS: atom_id res chain seq x y z
N MET A 1 1.02 15.59 11.56
CA MET A 1 0.68 14.35 10.82
C MET A 1 1.13 14.53 9.38
N LYS A 2 1.81 13.56 8.79
CA LYS A 2 2.31 13.65 7.42
C LYS A 2 1.20 13.37 6.41
N PHE A 3 1.30 13.95 5.20
CA PHE A 3 0.31 13.76 4.15
C PHE A 3 0.93 13.12 2.91
N GLY A 4 0.23 12.14 2.41
CA GLY A 4 0.50 11.47 1.15
C GLY A 4 -0.75 11.33 0.31
N VAL A 5 -0.59 10.67 -0.82
CA VAL A 5 -1.68 10.36 -1.75
C VAL A 5 -1.75 8.87 -1.97
N ALA A 6 -2.96 8.32 -1.99
CA ALA A 6 -3.27 6.98 -2.48
C ALA A 6 -4.08 7.10 -3.77
N THR A 7 -3.79 6.29 -4.78
CA THR A 7 -4.55 6.31 -6.04
C THR A 7 -4.41 5.00 -6.82
N VAL A 8 -5.22 4.83 -7.84
CA VAL A 8 -5.04 3.83 -8.89
C VAL A 8 -4.47 4.52 -10.12
N ILE A 9 -3.27 4.11 -10.57
CA ILE A 9 -2.66 4.64 -11.79
C ILE A 9 -3.05 3.74 -12.97
N THR A 10 -3.50 4.36 -14.05
CA THR A 10 -4.00 3.68 -15.25
C THR A 10 -3.46 4.30 -16.52
N ASP A 11 -3.74 3.69 -17.67
CA ASP A 11 -3.46 4.25 -19.00
C ASP A 11 -4.33 5.47 -19.36
N GLU A 12 -5.39 5.74 -18.57
CA GLU A 12 -6.28 6.91 -18.73
C GLU A 12 -5.99 8.01 -17.71
N SER A 13 -5.11 7.75 -16.74
CA SER A 13 -4.78 8.70 -15.67
C SER A 13 -3.56 9.58 -15.99
N ILE A 14 -3.26 10.51 -15.08
CA ILE A 14 -1.95 11.18 -15.05
C ILE A 14 -0.82 10.16 -15.01
N ARG A 15 0.27 10.41 -15.74
CA ARG A 15 1.44 9.53 -15.76
C ARG A 15 2.12 9.47 -14.39
N PRO A 16 2.64 8.29 -13.97
CA PRO A 16 3.19 8.11 -12.61
C PRO A 16 4.37 9.05 -12.29
N ASN A 17 5.24 9.32 -13.25
CA ASN A 17 6.36 10.25 -13.10
C ASN A 17 5.90 11.71 -12.95
N VAL A 18 4.86 12.12 -13.68
CA VAL A 18 4.29 13.47 -13.60
C VAL A 18 3.57 13.66 -12.27
N LEU A 19 2.75 12.68 -11.86
CA LEU A 19 2.06 12.69 -10.57
C LEU A 19 3.06 12.80 -9.42
N ALA A 20 4.08 11.93 -9.40
CA ALA A 20 5.06 11.90 -8.32
C ALA A 20 5.81 13.23 -8.19
N LYS A 21 6.25 13.82 -9.31
CA LYS A 21 6.89 15.12 -9.33
C LYS A 21 5.95 16.22 -8.80
N ALA A 22 4.70 16.23 -9.26
CA ALA A 22 3.70 17.20 -8.83
C ALA A 22 3.39 17.11 -7.33
N LEU A 23 3.42 15.90 -6.76
CA LEU A 23 3.28 15.67 -5.31
C LEU A 23 4.47 16.21 -4.53
N GLU A 24 5.70 15.87 -4.95
CA GLU A 24 6.92 16.34 -4.28
C GLU A 24 7.01 17.87 -4.30
N GLU A 25 6.67 18.53 -5.42
CA GLU A 25 6.65 19.99 -5.55
C GLU A 25 5.63 20.68 -4.64
N ARG A 26 4.54 19.99 -4.28
CA ARG A 26 3.49 20.47 -3.38
C ARG A 26 3.68 20.07 -1.91
N GLY A 27 4.83 19.46 -1.58
CA GLY A 27 5.16 19.11 -0.20
C GLY A 27 4.48 17.86 0.34
N PHE A 28 3.84 17.04 -0.51
CA PHE A 28 3.37 15.73 -0.07
C PHE A 28 4.55 14.82 0.25
N GLU A 29 4.41 14.06 1.33
CA GLU A 29 5.49 13.19 1.82
C GLU A 29 5.55 11.86 1.05
N SER A 30 4.42 11.36 0.54
CA SER A 30 4.36 10.01 0.00
C SER A 30 3.27 9.77 -1.05
N LEU A 31 3.51 8.78 -1.91
CA LEU A 31 2.57 8.24 -2.90
C LEU A 31 2.45 6.73 -2.71
N VAL A 32 1.22 6.24 -2.56
CA VAL A 32 0.95 4.80 -2.62
C VAL A 32 -0.04 4.48 -3.74
N VAL A 33 0.18 3.35 -4.42
CA VAL A 33 -0.66 2.91 -5.53
C VAL A 33 -1.27 1.55 -5.24
N ALA A 34 -2.54 1.38 -5.62
CA ALA A 34 -3.25 0.11 -5.45
C ALA A 34 -2.76 -0.95 -6.45
N GLU A 35 -3.02 -2.21 -6.13
CA GLU A 35 -2.74 -3.34 -7.01
C GLU A 35 -4.00 -4.14 -7.32
N HIS A 36 -4.17 -4.45 -8.60
CA HIS A 36 -4.93 -5.58 -9.13
C HIS A 36 -4.19 -6.12 -10.35
N SER A 37 -3.94 -7.42 -10.39
CA SER A 37 -3.32 -8.06 -11.56
C SER A 37 -4.30 -8.11 -12.74
N HIS A 38 -5.56 -8.34 -12.44
CA HIS A 38 -6.71 -8.37 -13.35
C HIS A 38 -8.00 -8.30 -12.55
N ILE A 39 -9.12 -8.08 -13.24
CA ILE A 39 -10.44 -8.17 -12.63
C ILE A 39 -11.23 -9.25 -13.34
N PRO A 40 -11.59 -10.36 -12.66
CA PRO A 40 -12.41 -11.41 -13.24
C PRO A 40 -13.77 -10.91 -13.75
N ALA A 41 -14.16 -11.35 -14.95
CA ALA A 41 -15.40 -10.90 -15.59
C ALA A 41 -16.66 -11.35 -14.86
N SER A 42 -16.58 -12.41 -14.06
CA SER A 42 -17.71 -12.97 -13.29
C SER A 42 -18.31 -11.98 -12.29
N ARG A 43 -17.45 -11.11 -11.71
CA ARG A 43 -17.86 -10.13 -10.68
C ARG A 43 -18.68 -10.73 -9.53
N ALA A 44 -18.44 -12.01 -9.19
CA ALA A 44 -19.17 -12.71 -8.12
C ALA A 44 -18.84 -12.12 -6.74
N THR A 45 -17.57 -11.76 -6.48
CA THR A 45 -17.20 -11.02 -5.28
C THR A 45 -17.60 -9.55 -5.42
N PRO A 46 -18.48 -9.02 -4.55
CA PRO A 46 -18.90 -7.63 -4.63
C PRO A 46 -17.77 -6.66 -4.30
N PHE A 47 -17.86 -5.45 -4.85
CA PHE A 47 -16.90 -4.38 -4.50
C PHE A 47 -17.10 -3.97 -3.03
N PRO A 48 -16.05 -3.89 -2.21
CA PRO A 48 -16.17 -3.64 -0.77
C PRO A 48 -16.87 -2.33 -0.40
N ALA A 49 -16.73 -1.29 -1.22
CA ALA A 49 -17.41 -0.01 -1.00
C ALA A 49 -18.87 -0.02 -1.51
N GLY A 50 -19.34 -1.13 -2.07
CA GLY A 50 -20.66 -1.26 -2.67
C GLY A 50 -20.77 -0.68 -4.08
N GLY A 51 -21.89 -0.95 -4.75
CA GLY A 51 -22.13 -0.47 -6.12
C GLY A 51 -21.29 -1.17 -7.19
N GLU A 52 -21.18 -0.51 -8.35
CA GLU A 52 -20.36 -0.99 -9.45
C GLU A 52 -18.86 -0.76 -9.17
N LEU A 53 -18.03 -1.68 -9.67
CA LEU A 53 -16.58 -1.50 -9.57
C LEU A 53 -16.13 -0.33 -10.44
N PRO A 54 -15.43 0.66 -9.89
CA PRO A 54 -14.91 1.77 -10.67
C PRO A 54 -13.98 1.33 -11.80
N ARG A 55 -14.04 2.05 -12.93
CA ARG A 55 -13.35 1.70 -14.18
C ARG A 55 -11.84 1.54 -14.00
N GLU A 56 -11.24 2.34 -13.14
CA GLU A 56 -9.79 2.33 -12.88
C GLU A 56 -9.28 0.98 -12.38
N TYR A 57 -10.09 0.18 -11.69
CA TYR A 57 -9.68 -1.13 -11.19
C TYR A 57 -9.37 -2.12 -12.31
N TYR A 58 -10.09 -2.01 -13.45
CA TYR A 58 -9.85 -2.86 -14.63
C TYR A 58 -8.58 -2.50 -15.41
N ARG A 59 -7.98 -1.36 -15.13
CA ARG A 59 -6.94 -0.73 -15.94
C ARG A 59 -5.67 -0.41 -15.15
N SER A 60 -5.58 -0.84 -13.89
CA SER A 60 -4.45 -0.52 -13.01
C SER A 60 -3.12 -1.00 -13.60
N TYR A 61 -2.10 -0.16 -13.51
CA TYR A 61 -0.73 -0.55 -13.84
C TYR A 61 -0.17 -1.49 -12.77
N ASP A 62 0.82 -2.33 -13.17
CA ASP A 62 1.63 -3.03 -12.18
C ASP A 62 2.30 -2.00 -11.26
N PRO A 63 2.20 -2.17 -9.92
CA PRO A 63 2.68 -1.18 -8.97
C PRO A 63 4.20 -0.97 -9.05
N PHE A 64 5.00 -2.00 -9.28
CA PHE A 64 6.46 -1.84 -9.36
C PHE A 64 6.89 -1.05 -10.61
N VAL A 65 6.19 -1.25 -11.73
CA VAL A 65 6.44 -0.48 -12.97
C VAL A 65 6.09 1.00 -12.76
N ALA A 66 4.89 1.28 -12.22
CA ALA A 66 4.44 2.65 -11.95
C ALA A 66 5.34 3.36 -10.93
N LEU A 67 5.66 2.68 -9.82
CA LEU A 67 6.49 3.22 -8.75
C LEU A 67 7.95 3.42 -9.15
N THR A 68 8.48 2.62 -10.09
CA THR A 68 9.82 2.86 -10.64
C THR A 68 9.87 4.19 -11.41
N ALA A 69 8.84 4.48 -12.22
CA ALA A 69 8.76 5.77 -12.91
C ALA A 69 8.62 6.95 -11.93
N ALA A 70 7.85 6.78 -10.85
CA ALA A 70 7.73 7.76 -9.78
C ALA A 70 9.06 7.98 -9.03
N ALA A 71 9.78 6.89 -8.71
CA ALA A 71 11.06 6.93 -8.02
C ALA A 71 12.11 7.76 -8.75
N LEU A 72 12.19 7.57 -10.09
CA LEU A 72 13.16 8.26 -10.94
C LEU A 72 12.84 9.74 -11.16
N ALA A 73 11.59 10.15 -10.96
CA ALA A 73 11.14 11.53 -11.11
C ALA A 73 11.24 12.38 -9.83
N THR A 74 11.60 11.76 -8.70
CA THR A 74 11.58 12.38 -7.36
C THR A 74 12.85 12.08 -6.59
N SER A 75 13.11 12.86 -5.55
CA SER A 75 14.30 12.73 -4.70
C SER A 75 13.98 12.49 -3.21
N LYS A 76 12.78 12.87 -2.76
CA LYS A 76 12.37 12.81 -1.34
C LYS A 76 11.07 12.06 -1.14
N LEU A 77 10.18 12.07 -2.14
CA LEU A 77 8.86 11.44 -2.05
C LEU A 77 9.00 9.96 -1.69
N LEU A 78 8.38 9.54 -0.60
CA LEU A 78 8.22 8.13 -0.28
C LEU A 78 7.22 7.51 -1.24
N ILE A 79 7.48 6.29 -1.68
CA ILE A 79 6.65 5.59 -2.66
C ILE A 79 6.35 4.18 -2.19
N GLY A 80 5.23 3.62 -2.60
CA GLY A 80 4.93 2.23 -2.24
C GLY A 80 3.62 1.70 -2.78
N PRO A 81 3.41 0.38 -2.73
CA PRO A 81 2.08 -0.19 -2.92
C PRO A 81 1.20 0.09 -1.70
N GLY A 82 -0.03 0.45 -1.94
CA GLY A 82 -1.04 0.62 -0.91
C GLY A 82 -2.36 -0.05 -1.30
N VAL A 83 -2.37 -1.39 -1.32
CA VAL A 83 -1.41 -2.42 -0.84
C VAL A 83 -1.04 -3.42 -1.92
N LEU A 84 0.10 -4.09 -1.77
CA LEU A 84 0.52 -5.23 -2.60
C LEU A 84 -0.22 -6.49 -2.16
N LEU A 85 -0.76 -7.25 -3.11
CA LEU A 85 -1.52 -8.47 -2.85
C LEU A 85 -0.58 -9.69 -2.71
N LEU A 86 0.24 -9.72 -1.66
CA LEU A 86 1.30 -10.71 -1.48
C LEU A 86 0.84 -12.17 -1.57
N PRO A 87 -0.36 -12.59 -1.13
CA PRO A 87 -0.80 -13.98 -1.30
C PRO A 87 -0.80 -14.46 -2.76
N GLN A 88 -1.03 -13.55 -3.72
CA GLN A 88 -1.13 -13.85 -5.15
C GLN A 88 0.23 -13.84 -5.88
N ARG A 89 1.30 -13.38 -5.23
CA ARG A 89 2.61 -13.19 -5.84
C ARG A 89 3.60 -14.29 -5.45
N ASP A 90 4.55 -14.57 -6.32
CA ASP A 90 5.72 -15.38 -5.97
C ASP A 90 6.61 -14.62 -4.98
N PRO A 91 7.04 -15.24 -3.86
CA PRO A 91 7.81 -14.55 -2.84
C PRO A 91 9.25 -14.21 -3.26
N ILE A 92 9.90 -15.03 -4.10
CA ILE A 92 11.27 -14.80 -4.56
C ILE A 92 11.30 -13.62 -5.56
N GLU A 93 10.39 -13.64 -6.54
CA GLU A 93 10.26 -12.55 -7.50
C GLU A 93 9.85 -11.26 -6.81
N THR A 94 8.95 -11.32 -5.84
CA THR A 94 8.51 -10.16 -5.07
C THR A 94 9.63 -9.60 -4.20
N ALA A 95 10.40 -10.45 -3.53
CA ALA A 95 11.57 -10.02 -2.77
C ALA A 95 12.60 -9.30 -3.66
N LYS A 96 12.83 -9.81 -4.87
CA LYS A 96 13.68 -9.20 -5.89
C LYS A 96 13.16 -7.84 -6.34
N ALA A 97 11.87 -7.73 -6.67
CA ALA A 97 11.25 -6.50 -7.13
C ALA A 97 11.29 -5.40 -6.05
N VAL A 98 10.94 -5.76 -4.80
CA VAL A 98 11.00 -4.87 -3.63
C VAL A 98 12.43 -4.35 -3.41
N SER A 99 13.43 -5.23 -3.41
CA SER A 99 14.83 -4.83 -3.23
C SER A 99 15.31 -3.91 -4.35
N SER A 100 14.94 -4.22 -5.59
CA SER A 100 15.32 -3.43 -6.76
C SER A 100 14.72 -2.02 -6.69
N LEU A 101 13.43 -1.92 -6.36
CA LEU A 101 12.77 -0.62 -6.22
C LEU A 101 13.31 0.18 -5.02
N ASP A 102 13.63 -0.49 -3.92
CA ASP A 102 14.25 0.16 -2.75
C ASP A 102 15.64 0.74 -3.09
N GLN A 103 16.44 0.00 -3.87
CA GLN A 103 17.73 0.49 -4.40
C GLN A 103 17.54 1.69 -5.36
N ILE A 104 16.63 1.57 -6.34
CA ILE A 104 16.36 2.63 -7.32
C ILE A 104 15.84 3.90 -6.65
N SER A 105 15.03 3.76 -5.63
CA SER A 105 14.48 4.89 -4.86
C SER A 105 15.43 5.40 -3.77
N ALA A 106 16.61 4.80 -3.59
CA ALA A 106 17.55 5.13 -2.52
C ALA A 106 16.91 5.04 -1.11
N GLY A 107 16.16 3.96 -0.85
CA GLY A 107 15.57 3.68 0.46
C GLY A 107 14.28 4.45 0.77
N ARG A 108 13.53 4.87 -0.26
CA ARG A 108 12.25 5.58 -0.11
C ARG A 108 11.01 4.70 -0.24
N LEU A 109 11.17 3.38 -0.22
CA LEU A 109 10.07 2.43 -0.35
C LEU A 109 9.30 2.25 0.97
N LEU A 110 7.98 2.39 0.93
CA LEU A 110 7.02 1.93 1.92
C LEU A 110 6.34 0.67 1.38
N LEU A 111 6.36 -0.43 2.11
CA LEU A 111 5.80 -1.70 1.64
C LEU A 111 4.45 -1.98 2.31
N GLY A 112 3.37 -1.51 1.70
CA GLY A 112 2.01 -1.89 2.09
C GLY A 112 1.67 -3.29 1.59
N LEU A 113 1.18 -4.16 2.46
CA LEU A 113 0.81 -5.55 2.17
C LEU A 113 -0.65 -5.81 2.51
N GLY A 114 -1.36 -6.52 1.64
CA GLY A 114 -2.77 -6.86 1.82
C GLY A 114 -3.12 -8.29 1.41
N LEU A 115 -4.33 -8.71 1.81
CA LEU A 115 -4.86 -10.04 1.48
C LEU A 115 -5.58 -10.07 0.12
N GLY A 116 -5.98 -8.92 -0.40
CA GLY A 116 -6.90 -8.81 -1.51
C GLY A 116 -8.37 -9.04 -1.09
N TRP A 117 -9.28 -8.33 -1.71
CA TRP A 117 -10.72 -8.47 -1.47
C TRP A 117 -11.41 -9.36 -2.50
N ASN A 118 -10.90 -9.38 -3.74
CA ASN A 118 -11.48 -10.13 -4.85
C ASN A 118 -11.09 -11.60 -4.77
N LEU A 119 -12.06 -12.45 -4.47
CA LEU A 119 -11.81 -13.88 -4.23
C LEU A 119 -11.52 -14.64 -5.53
N GLU A 120 -12.13 -14.24 -6.63
CA GLU A 120 -11.89 -14.85 -7.93
C GLU A 120 -10.52 -14.49 -8.47
N GLU A 121 -10.07 -13.23 -8.32
CA GLU A 121 -8.69 -12.83 -8.64
C GLU A 121 -7.69 -13.67 -7.85
N ALA A 122 -7.92 -13.86 -6.56
CA ALA A 122 -7.07 -14.72 -5.74
C ALA A 122 -7.08 -16.18 -6.22
N ALA A 123 -8.27 -16.70 -6.59
CA ALA A 123 -8.42 -18.08 -7.08
C ALA A 123 -7.70 -18.29 -8.42
N ASP A 124 -7.71 -17.32 -9.33
CA ASP A 124 -6.99 -17.38 -10.60
C ASP A 124 -5.46 -17.46 -10.41
N HIS A 125 -4.96 -16.96 -9.27
CA HIS A 125 -3.58 -17.15 -8.81
C HIS A 125 -3.37 -18.42 -7.96
N GLY A 126 -4.36 -19.32 -7.90
CA GLY A 126 -4.27 -20.56 -7.12
C GLY A 126 -4.38 -20.35 -5.61
N VAL A 127 -4.95 -19.23 -5.16
CA VAL A 127 -5.03 -18.89 -3.74
C VAL A 127 -6.46 -19.06 -3.22
N GLU A 128 -6.64 -20.00 -2.31
CA GLU A 128 -7.91 -20.17 -1.61
C GLU A 128 -8.15 -19.06 -0.58
N ALA A 129 -9.39 -18.58 -0.50
CA ALA A 129 -9.78 -17.47 0.37
C ALA A 129 -9.38 -17.65 1.84
N THR A 130 -9.52 -18.87 2.37
CA THR A 130 -9.20 -19.22 3.76
C THR A 130 -7.69 -19.28 4.06
N MET A 131 -6.87 -19.42 3.03
CA MET A 131 -5.41 -19.57 3.16
C MET A 131 -4.67 -18.24 3.06
N ARG A 132 -5.29 -17.17 2.54
CA ARG A 132 -4.62 -15.89 2.24
C ARG A 132 -3.79 -15.36 3.39
N GLY A 133 -4.33 -15.40 4.63
CA GLY A 133 -3.62 -14.90 5.81
C GLY A 133 -2.35 -15.68 6.14
N LYS A 134 -2.40 -17.00 6.06
CA LYS A 134 -1.24 -17.90 6.32
C LYS A 134 -0.19 -17.76 5.21
N LEU A 135 -0.66 -17.70 3.95
CA LEU A 135 0.21 -17.45 2.80
C LEU A 135 0.96 -16.13 2.91
N LEU A 136 0.26 -15.05 3.29
CA LEU A 136 0.88 -13.74 3.47
C LEU A 136 1.98 -13.81 4.54
N ASP A 137 1.67 -14.38 5.70
CA ASP A 137 2.60 -14.46 6.83
C ASP A 137 3.86 -15.29 6.43
N GLU A 138 3.69 -16.42 5.75
CA GLU A 138 4.80 -17.30 5.37
C GLU A 138 5.62 -16.72 4.21
N LYS A 139 4.96 -16.19 3.16
CA LYS A 139 5.67 -15.52 2.07
C LYS A 139 6.48 -14.32 2.55
N LEU A 140 5.96 -13.55 3.50
CA LEU A 140 6.70 -12.44 4.11
C LEU A 140 7.90 -12.93 4.91
N ALA A 141 7.76 -14.04 5.66
CA ALA A 141 8.89 -14.63 6.37
C ALA A 141 10.00 -15.07 5.40
N ALA A 142 9.65 -15.75 4.31
CA ALA A 142 10.59 -16.14 3.26
C ALA A 142 11.28 -14.93 2.61
N MET A 143 10.53 -13.87 2.33
CA MET A 143 11.10 -12.61 1.80
C MET A 143 12.09 -11.98 2.78
N LYS A 144 11.79 -11.98 4.08
CA LYS A 144 12.71 -11.46 5.11
C LYS A 144 14.02 -12.27 5.16
N GLU A 145 13.96 -13.60 5.02
CA GLU A 145 15.16 -14.43 4.90
C GLU A 145 15.99 -14.05 3.66
N LEU A 146 15.33 -13.88 2.50
CA LEU A 146 16.00 -13.45 1.27
C LEU A 146 16.65 -12.06 1.40
N TRP A 147 16.11 -11.16 2.20
CA TRP A 147 16.69 -9.83 2.40
C TRP A 147 17.81 -9.81 3.44
N ALA A 148 17.70 -10.62 4.48
CA ALA A 148 18.64 -10.62 5.61
C ALA A 148 19.93 -11.36 5.30
N ASN A 149 19.85 -12.50 4.62
CA ASN A 149 20.95 -13.43 4.44
C ASN A 149 21.55 -13.36 3.04
N ASP A 150 22.88 -13.44 2.94
CA ASP A 150 23.58 -13.50 1.65
C ASP A 150 23.17 -14.75 0.88
N LYS A 151 23.19 -15.89 1.57
CA LYS A 151 22.70 -17.17 1.12
C LYS A 151 21.52 -17.57 2.00
N ALA A 152 20.31 -17.52 1.45
CA ALA A 152 19.05 -17.74 2.14
C ALA A 152 18.45 -19.10 1.75
N GLU A 153 17.82 -19.76 2.70
CA GLU A 153 16.99 -20.95 2.49
C GLU A 153 15.70 -20.82 3.31
N PHE A 154 14.64 -21.43 2.86
CA PHE A 154 13.36 -21.39 3.58
C PHE A 154 12.58 -22.68 3.34
N HIS A 155 12.14 -23.34 4.43
CA HIS A 155 11.42 -24.62 4.40
C HIS A 155 10.12 -24.47 5.20
N GLY A 156 9.10 -23.89 4.57
CA GLY A 156 7.77 -23.67 5.13
C GLY A 156 6.75 -24.69 4.63
N HIS A 157 5.49 -24.40 4.88
CA HIS A 157 4.38 -25.21 4.40
C HIS A 157 3.94 -24.84 2.97
N TYR A 158 4.03 -23.56 2.62
CA TYR A 158 3.60 -23.01 1.34
C TYR A 158 4.77 -22.51 0.49
N VAL A 159 5.89 -22.21 1.12
CA VAL A 159 7.10 -21.72 0.47
C VAL A 159 8.25 -22.62 0.86
N ASP A 160 8.92 -23.18 -0.14
CA ASP A 160 10.04 -24.08 0.06
C ASP A 160 11.11 -23.80 -0.99
N PHE A 161 12.33 -23.49 -0.56
CA PHE A 161 13.47 -23.33 -1.45
C PHE A 161 14.79 -23.58 -0.72
N ASP A 162 15.69 -24.28 -1.41
CA ASP A 162 17.05 -24.53 -0.95
C ASP A 162 17.90 -23.26 -0.99
N ALA A 163 19.07 -23.36 -0.39
CA ALA A 163 20.05 -22.27 -0.26
C ALA A 163 20.32 -21.55 -1.58
N THR A 164 19.94 -20.28 -1.65
CA THR A 164 19.96 -19.45 -2.85
C THR A 164 20.50 -18.05 -2.59
N TYR A 165 20.99 -17.39 -3.65
CA TYR A 165 21.37 -15.97 -3.64
C TYR A 165 20.29 -15.12 -4.28
N CYS A 166 19.79 -14.14 -3.54
CA CYS A 166 18.81 -13.16 -4.05
C CYS A 166 19.34 -11.73 -3.85
N TRP A 167 20.00 -11.18 -4.85
CA TRP A 167 20.53 -9.82 -4.89
C TRP A 167 19.84 -8.96 -5.94
N PRO A 168 19.79 -7.59 -5.77
CA PRO A 168 20.34 -6.82 -4.68
C PRO A 168 19.58 -7.02 -3.36
N LYS A 169 20.17 -6.60 -2.24
CA LYS A 169 19.46 -6.46 -0.96
C LYS A 169 18.86 -5.07 -0.86
N PRO A 170 17.80 -4.85 -0.06
CA PRO A 170 17.28 -3.52 0.19
C PRO A 170 18.33 -2.56 0.78
N VAL A 171 18.21 -1.27 0.49
CA VAL A 171 18.98 -0.20 1.14
C VAL A 171 18.56 -0.09 2.60
N GLN A 172 17.25 -0.10 2.84
CA GLN A 172 16.67 -0.01 4.18
C GLN A 172 16.98 -1.29 4.98
N LYS A 173 17.32 -1.12 6.27
CA LYS A 173 17.66 -2.23 7.16
C LYS A 173 16.68 -2.31 8.34
N PRO A 174 16.23 -3.52 8.70
CA PRO A 174 16.53 -4.83 8.10
C PRO A 174 15.84 -5.05 6.74
N HIS A 175 14.83 -4.25 6.40
CA HIS A 175 14.03 -4.26 5.16
C HIS A 175 13.23 -2.95 5.06
N PRO A 176 12.58 -2.64 3.93
CA PRO A 176 11.65 -1.52 3.83
C PRO A 176 10.58 -1.55 4.92
N LYS A 177 10.11 -0.38 5.35
CA LYS A 177 9.03 -0.30 6.34
C LYS A 177 7.78 -0.98 5.81
N ILE A 178 7.28 -1.95 6.57
CA ILE A 178 6.09 -2.75 6.22
C ILE A 178 4.86 -2.18 6.91
N TYR A 179 3.74 -2.13 6.17
CA TYR A 179 2.42 -1.80 6.67
C TYR A 179 1.41 -2.85 6.21
N PHE A 180 0.47 -3.24 7.07
CA PHE A 180 -0.60 -4.15 6.68
C PHE A 180 -1.90 -3.39 6.43
N GLY A 181 -2.48 -3.60 5.25
CA GLY A 181 -3.81 -3.11 4.89
C GLY A 181 -4.91 -4.00 5.44
N GLY A 182 -6.09 -3.41 5.56
CA GLY A 182 -7.27 -4.07 6.09
C GLY A 182 -7.77 -3.45 7.39
N PHE A 183 -9.06 -3.63 7.67
CA PHE A 183 -9.76 -2.93 8.76
C PHE A 183 -10.30 -3.92 9.79
N THR A 184 -9.38 -4.66 10.45
CA THR A 184 -9.77 -5.65 11.45
C THR A 184 -8.75 -5.74 12.60
N THR A 185 -9.21 -6.19 13.77
CA THR A 185 -8.33 -6.52 14.90
C THR A 185 -7.28 -7.57 14.53
N ALA A 186 -7.61 -8.49 13.63
CA ALA A 186 -6.66 -9.49 13.13
C ALA A 186 -5.51 -8.84 12.34
N THR A 187 -5.78 -7.78 11.59
CA THR A 187 -4.75 -7.01 10.87
C THR A 187 -3.81 -6.31 11.85
N VAL A 188 -4.34 -5.64 12.87
CA VAL A 188 -3.54 -4.99 13.92
C VAL A 188 -2.67 -6.02 14.65
N SER A 189 -3.23 -7.17 15.01
CA SER A 189 -2.48 -8.27 15.64
C SER A 189 -1.36 -8.80 14.72
N ARG A 190 -1.60 -8.87 13.41
CA ARG A 190 -0.57 -9.23 12.43
C ARG A 190 0.53 -8.18 12.37
N ALA A 191 0.19 -6.90 12.33
CA ALA A 191 1.16 -5.82 12.32
C ALA A 191 2.09 -5.90 13.54
N ARG A 192 1.55 -6.14 14.70
CA ARG A 192 2.36 -6.34 15.94
C ARG A 192 3.32 -7.52 15.83
N ARG A 193 2.83 -8.69 15.39
CA ARG A 193 3.67 -9.90 15.25
C ARG A 193 4.85 -9.69 14.30
N HIS A 194 4.66 -8.90 13.26
CA HIS A 194 5.69 -8.65 12.24
C HIS A 194 6.51 -7.39 12.50
N HIS A 195 6.28 -6.67 13.63
CA HIS A 195 6.88 -5.36 13.95
C HIS A 195 6.67 -4.35 12.81
N ALA A 196 5.45 -4.30 12.29
CA ALA A 196 5.03 -3.51 11.14
C ALA A 196 4.01 -2.45 11.55
N GLY A 197 3.75 -1.50 10.65
CA GLY A 197 2.66 -0.55 10.79
C GLY A 197 1.33 -1.09 10.28
N TRP A 198 0.30 -0.30 10.45
CA TRP A 198 -1.06 -0.55 9.98
C TRP A 198 -1.48 0.55 8.99
N MET A 199 -2.03 0.15 7.84
CA MET A 199 -2.49 1.03 6.77
C MET A 199 -3.98 0.74 6.46
N PRO A 200 -4.90 1.16 7.34
CA PRO A 200 -6.32 0.96 7.11
C PRO A 200 -6.83 1.87 6.01
N MET A 201 -7.78 1.35 5.20
CA MET A 201 -8.57 2.20 4.33
C MET A 201 -9.65 2.88 5.18
N GLY A 202 -9.65 4.20 5.20
CA GLY A 202 -10.70 4.99 5.81
C GLY A 202 -12.03 4.74 5.12
N VAL A 203 -13.12 4.63 5.89
CA VAL A 203 -14.44 4.42 5.35
C VAL A 203 -15.10 5.79 5.13
N PRO A 204 -15.71 6.05 3.96
CA PRO A 204 -16.30 7.36 3.66
C PRO A 204 -17.53 7.73 4.51
N VAL A 205 -17.99 6.86 5.38
CA VAL A 205 -19.24 7.03 6.12
C VAL A 205 -18.95 7.56 7.53
N ALA A 206 -19.51 8.71 7.87
CA ALA A 206 -19.36 9.36 9.18
C ALA A 206 -19.67 8.42 10.36
N ASP A 207 -20.59 7.48 10.20
CA ASP A 207 -21.01 6.53 11.24
C ASP A 207 -19.92 5.50 11.59
N MET A 208 -18.88 5.32 10.76
CA MET A 208 -17.80 4.36 11.00
C MET A 208 -16.56 5.00 11.65
N VAL A 209 -16.47 6.30 11.70
CA VAL A 209 -15.34 7.01 12.34
C VAL A 209 -15.11 6.61 13.81
N PRO A 210 -16.15 6.49 14.69
CA PRO A 210 -15.94 6.06 16.06
C PRO A 210 -15.31 4.67 16.20
N GLU A 211 -15.70 3.72 15.34
CA GLU A 211 -15.13 2.37 15.33
C GLU A 211 -13.68 2.37 14.83
N GLN A 212 -13.37 3.16 13.81
CA GLN A 212 -12.00 3.38 13.35
C GLN A 212 -11.13 4.00 14.44
N LEU A 213 -11.62 5.06 15.08
CA LEU A 213 -10.90 5.72 16.18
C LEU A 213 -10.61 4.75 17.34
N SER A 214 -11.59 3.92 17.71
CA SER A 214 -11.40 2.89 18.73
C SER A 214 -10.33 1.86 18.37
N LEU A 215 -10.22 1.48 17.08
CA LEU A 215 -9.15 0.59 16.61
C LEU A 215 -7.80 1.29 16.59
N ILE A 216 -7.75 2.58 16.25
CA ILE A 216 -6.51 3.37 16.27
C ILE A 216 -6.03 3.52 17.71
N ASP A 217 -6.91 3.83 18.68
CA ASP A 217 -6.59 3.88 20.10
C ASP A 217 -6.02 2.55 20.60
N GLY A 218 -6.54 1.44 20.11
CA GLY A 218 -6.03 0.11 20.39
C GLY A 218 -4.69 -0.21 19.71
N ALA A 219 -4.20 0.63 18.79
CA ALA A 219 -3.01 0.38 17.98
C ALA A 219 -1.87 1.38 18.21
N THR A 220 -1.87 2.08 19.35
CA THR A 220 -0.90 3.15 19.68
C THR A 220 0.56 2.69 19.79
N ASP A 221 0.80 1.40 19.85
CA ASP A 221 2.12 0.76 19.90
C ASP A 221 2.73 0.49 18.53
N ILE A 222 2.00 0.74 17.45
CA ILE A 222 2.46 0.55 16.06
C ILE A 222 2.20 1.81 15.22
N PRO A 223 3.01 2.07 14.17
CA PRO A 223 2.76 3.17 13.24
C PRO A 223 1.41 3.00 12.52
N VAL A 224 0.58 4.04 12.49
CA VAL A 224 -0.71 4.04 11.79
C VAL A 224 -0.70 5.05 10.65
N SER A 225 -0.93 4.59 9.42
CA SER A 225 -1.02 5.40 8.21
C SER A 225 -2.39 5.17 7.55
N ILE A 226 -3.29 6.14 7.64
CA ILE A 226 -4.70 5.99 7.23
C ILE A 226 -4.87 6.38 5.76
N ILE A 227 -5.59 5.59 4.98
CA ILE A 227 -6.07 5.99 3.65
C ILE A 227 -7.44 6.66 3.84
N ALA A 228 -7.48 7.97 3.82
CA ALA A 228 -8.68 8.78 3.97
C ALA A 228 -9.36 9.06 2.63
N PRO A 229 -10.70 9.20 2.56
CA PRO A 229 -11.38 9.53 1.32
C PRO A 229 -10.97 10.91 0.77
N GLU A 230 -11.15 11.12 -0.54
CA GLU A 230 -10.81 12.38 -1.22
C GLU A 230 -11.45 13.62 -0.57
N LYS A 231 -12.70 13.48 -0.14
CA LYS A 231 -13.47 14.55 0.50
C LYS A 231 -13.53 14.36 2.02
N VAL A 232 -12.36 14.23 2.64
CA VAL A 232 -12.26 14.14 4.09
C VAL A 232 -12.34 15.52 4.73
N GLU A 233 -13.12 15.65 5.80
CA GLU A 233 -13.20 16.88 6.58
C GLU A 233 -11.98 17.05 7.48
N LEU A 234 -11.55 18.30 7.70
CA LEU A 234 -10.42 18.62 8.60
C LEU A 234 -10.63 18.09 10.01
N ALA A 235 -11.86 18.14 10.52
CA ALA A 235 -12.18 17.61 11.84
C ALA A 235 -11.90 16.09 11.97
N VAL A 236 -12.11 15.34 10.90
CA VAL A 236 -11.80 13.89 10.85
C VAL A 236 -10.29 13.66 10.83
N LEU A 237 -9.55 14.45 10.06
CA LEU A 237 -8.09 14.40 10.03
C LEU A 237 -7.48 14.76 11.38
N ASP A 238 -8.03 15.79 12.05
CA ASP A 238 -7.62 16.16 13.41
C ASP A 238 -7.89 15.05 14.44
N ALA A 239 -9.04 14.39 14.33
CA ALA A 239 -9.35 13.24 15.17
C ALA A 239 -8.34 12.11 14.96
N TYR A 240 -8.04 11.73 13.72
CA TYR A 240 -7.00 10.73 13.42
C TYR A 240 -5.64 11.11 14.03
N ARG A 241 -5.24 12.36 13.91
CA ARG A 241 -3.99 12.86 14.49
C ARG A 241 -3.99 12.78 16.02
N GLN A 242 -5.08 13.16 16.67
CA GLN A 242 -5.22 13.10 18.12
C GLN A 242 -5.14 11.67 18.66
N HIS A 243 -5.63 10.70 17.89
CA HIS A 243 -5.55 9.27 18.21
C HIS A 243 -4.24 8.60 17.75
N GLY A 244 -3.25 9.37 17.30
CA GLY A 244 -1.89 8.88 17.05
C GLY A 244 -1.59 8.42 15.63
N ALA A 245 -2.44 8.70 14.65
CA ALA A 245 -2.08 8.47 13.25
C ALA A 245 -0.88 9.33 12.83
N GLU A 246 0.17 8.67 12.33
CA GLU A 246 1.39 9.36 11.89
C GLU A 246 1.24 10.00 10.51
N ARG A 247 0.38 9.39 9.67
CA ARG A 247 0.19 9.77 8.25
C ARG A 247 -1.25 9.58 7.80
N ALA A 248 -1.69 10.46 6.91
CA ALA A 248 -2.90 10.27 6.12
C ALA A 248 -2.55 10.26 4.63
N PHE A 249 -3.00 9.24 3.91
CA PHE A 249 -3.03 9.21 2.46
C PHE A 249 -4.41 9.67 2.00
N ILE A 250 -4.48 10.75 1.22
CA ILE A 250 -5.75 11.16 0.61
C ILE A 250 -5.97 10.30 -0.63
N LEU A 251 -7.08 9.56 -0.66
CA LEU A 251 -7.46 8.73 -1.80
C LEU A 251 -7.94 9.61 -2.95
N LEU A 252 -7.13 9.76 -3.99
CA LEU A 252 -7.51 10.51 -5.17
C LEU A 252 -8.25 9.63 -6.16
N SER A 253 -9.34 10.16 -6.72
CA SER A 253 -9.98 9.59 -7.89
C SER A 253 -9.03 9.61 -9.10
N THR A 254 -9.08 8.55 -9.89
CA THR A 254 -8.30 8.42 -11.13
C THR A 254 -8.82 9.36 -12.19
N LYS A 255 -7.99 10.32 -12.63
CA LYS A 255 -8.35 11.38 -13.58
C LYS A 255 -7.20 11.69 -14.53
N PRO A 256 -7.51 12.31 -15.71
CA PRO A 256 -6.49 12.88 -16.59
C PRO A 256 -5.61 13.92 -15.88
N GLU A 257 -4.44 14.18 -16.45
CA GLU A 257 -3.40 15.02 -15.85
C GLU A 257 -3.90 16.38 -15.37
N SER A 258 -4.61 17.14 -16.23
CA SER A 258 -5.06 18.49 -15.89
C SER A 258 -6.03 18.52 -14.70
N GLU A 259 -6.96 17.56 -14.64
CA GLU A 259 -7.91 17.46 -13.54
C GLU A 259 -7.22 16.99 -12.24
N THR A 260 -6.29 16.03 -12.36
CA THR A 260 -5.50 15.57 -11.21
C THR A 260 -4.66 16.70 -10.61
N LEU A 261 -4.01 17.53 -11.43
CA LEU A 261 -3.21 18.67 -10.95
C LEU A 261 -4.07 19.69 -10.21
N GLN A 262 -5.27 20.02 -10.72
CA GLN A 262 -6.22 20.90 -10.03
C GLN A 262 -6.68 20.31 -8.67
N LEU A 263 -6.92 18.99 -8.63
CA LEU A 263 -7.28 18.34 -7.39
C LEU A 263 -6.14 18.38 -6.37
N LEU A 264 -4.89 18.16 -6.81
CA LEU A 264 -3.70 18.27 -5.95
C LEU A 264 -3.57 19.69 -5.37
N ASP A 265 -3.81 20.73 -6.17
CA ASP A 265 -3.79 22.13 -5.68
C ASP A 265 -4.83 22.36 -4.57
N SER A 266 -6.01 21.74 -4.69
CA SER A 266 -7.07 21.88 -3.69
C SER A 266 -6.77 21.22 -2.34
N ILE A 267 -5.98 20.13 -2.33
CA ILE A 267 -5.62 19.39 -1.11
C ILE A 267 -4.22 19.71 -0.59
N ALA A 268 -3.41 20.47 -1.34
CA ALA A 268 -2.06 20.85 -0.92
C ALA A 268 -2.05 21.64 0.41
N ALA A 269 -3.12 22.39 0.71
CA ALA A 269 -3.27 23.10 1.97
C ALA A 269 -3.14 22.19 3.21
N PHE A 270 -3.46 20.89 3.11
CA PHE A 270 -3.26 19.95 4.21
C PHE A 270 -1.79 19.81 4.60
N THR A 271 -0.87 19.91 3.64
CA THR A 271 0.58 19.79 3.91
C THR A 271 1.08 21.02 4.67
N GLU A 272 0.47 22.19 4.50
CA GLU A 272 0.83 23.44 5.21
C GLU A 272 0.23 23.47 6.63
N ILE A 273 -1.00 22.98 6.81
CA ILE A 273 -1.71 23.00 8.11
C ILE A 273 -1.03 22.05 9.13
N TYR A 274 -0.49 20.94 8.67
CA TYR A 274 -0.01 19.88 9.55
C TYR A 274 1.51 19.60 9.40
N GLY A 275 2.20 20.27 8.49
CA GLY A 275 3.62 20.09 8.16
C GLY A 275 4.61 20.61 9.21
#